data_ff55418d56353e84281c901bdcb0b0be
#
_entry.id   ff55418d56353e84281c901bdcb0b0be
#
_cell.length_a   1.000
_cell.length_b   1.000
_cell.length_c   1.000
_cell.angle_alpha   90.00
_cell.angle_beta   90.00
_cell.angle_gamma   90.00
#
_symmetry.space_group_name_H-M   'P 1'
#
loop_
_entity.id
_entity.type
_entity.pdbx_description
1 polymer ?
#
loop_
_entity_poly.entity_id
_entity_poly.type
_entity_poly.pdbx_seq_one_letter_code
_entity_poly.pdbx_strand_id
1 'polypeptide(L)'
;DLQPDVVQEAEERIRTEQRKNCIVRTVTGDSRTVNIEEVMSSVGIDKLQFVMMHPPYWDIIKFSDNEKDLSNTSTLDEFLESFGQVIDNSTKHLEKNRYCACVIGDKYANSQVIPLGFYCMNQFMERGFLLKAILVKNFGETKGKANQQGIWRYRAITNDFYIFKHEYIFVFKKVK
;
A
#
# COMPACT_ATOMS: atom_id res chain seq x y z
N ASP A 1 -1.66 -11.30 -1.70
CA ASP A 1 -2.09 -10.66 -2.95
C ASP A 1 -3.34 -11.34 -3.49
N LEU A 2 -4.16 -10.62 -4.28
CA LEU A 2 -5.36 -11.17 -4.93
C LEU A 2 -5.03 -12.11 -6.10
N GLN A 3 -3.89 -11.92 -6.73
CA GLN A 3 -3.51 -12.61 -7.96
C GLN A 3 -2.61 -13.81 -7.67
N PRO A 4 -3.03 -15.05 -7.98
CA PRO A 4 -2.23 -16.25 -7.75
C PRO A 4 -0.88 -16.22 -8.45
N ASP A 5 -0.82 -15.69 -9.69
CA ASP A 5 0.41 -15.63 -10.47
C ASP A 5 1.46 -14.72 -9.82
N VAL A 6 1.02 -13.59 -9.24
CA VAL A 6 1.90 -12.67 -8.49
C VAL A 6 2.43 -13.34 -7.22
N VAL A 7 1.58 -14.11 -6.54
CA VAL A 7 1.99 -14.89 -5.36
C VAL A 7 3.00 -15.96 -5.74
N GLN A 8 2.78 -16.66 -6.83
CA GLN A 8 3.72 -17.68 -7.34
C GLN A 8 5.08 -17.08 -7.71
N GLU A 9 5.10 -15.93 -8.41
CA GLU A 9 6.36 -15.22 -8.72
C GLU A 9 7.10 -14.81 -7.44
N ALA A 10 6.37 -14.32 -6.44
CA ALA A 10 6.95 -13.96 -5.16
C ALA A 10 7.55 -15.19 -4.45
N GLU A 11 6.88 -16.34 -4.48
CA GLU A 11 7.39 -17.58 -3.92
C GLU A 11 8.67 -18.07 -4.60
N GLU A 12 8.75 -17.95 -5.90
CA GLU A 12 9.96 -18.32 -6.67
C GLU A 12 11.15 -17.43 -6.28
N ARG A 13 10.93 -16.12 -6.16
CA ARG A 13 11.96 -15.17 -5.69
C ARG A 13 12.39 -15.48 -4.25
N ILE A 14 11.45 -15.74 -3.36
CA ILE A 14 11.73 -16.09 -1.96
C ILE A 14 12.59 -17.35 -1.88
N ARG A 15 12.29 -18.39 -2.66
CA ARG A 15 13.08 -19.62 -2.67
C ARG A 15 14.55 -19.40 -3.07
N THR A 16 14.81 -18.46 -3.98
CA THR A 16 16.16 -18.14 -4.46
C THR A 16 16.93 -17.23 -3.50
N GLU A 17 16.23 -16.36 -2.76
CA GLU A 17 16.85 -15.29 -1.94
C GLU A 17 16.68 -15.51 -0.44
N GLN A 18 15.90 -16.50 -0.02
CA GLN A 18 15.55 -16.71 1.40
C GLN A 18 16.80 -17.04 2.25
N ARG A 19 16.97 -16.28 3.32
CA ARG A 19 18.00 -16.57 4.33
C ARG A 19 17.58 -17.78 5.17
N LYS A 20 18.54 -18.65 5.53
CA LYS A 20 18.32 -19.96 6.19
C LYS A 20 17.50 -19.92 7.48
N ASN A 21 17.41 -18.77 8.15
CA ASN A 21 16.73 -18.63 9.46
C ASN A 21 15.47 -17.75 9.40
N CYS A 22 14.85 -17.60 8.23
CA CYS A 22 13.65 -16.80 8.05
C CYS A 22 12.50 -17.68 7.53
N ILE A 23 11.36 -17.67 8.24
CA ILE A 23 10.13 -18.30 7.75
C ILE A 23 9.37 -17.23 6.95
N VAL A 24 9.05 -17.52 5.70
CA VAL A 24 8.23 -16.67 4.85
C VAL A 24 6.98 -17.44 4.45
N ARG A 25 5.86 -16.78 4.45
CA ARG A 25 4.57 -17.29 3.95
C ARG A 25 3.97 -16.28 2.99
N THR A 26 3.49 -16.77 1.88
CA THR A 26 2.69 -16.02 0.91
C THR A 26 1.26 -16.52 0.95
N VAL A 27 0.30 -15.65 0.70
CA VAL A 27 -1.11 -16.00 0.72
C VAL A 27 -1.81 -15.33 -0.47
N THR A 28 -2.57 -16.13 -1.23
CA THR A 28 -3.51 -15.59 -2.20
C THR A 28 -4.83 -15.28 -1.52
N GLY A 29 -5.30 -14.05 -1.61
CA GLY A 29 -6.56 -13.65 -1.00
C GLY A 29 -6.79 -12.14 -1.00
N ASP A 30 -8.01 -11.78 -0.66
CA ASP A 30 -8.42 -10.40 -0.46
C ASP A 30 -7.92 -9.91 0.90
N SER A 31 -7.10 -8.88 0.91
CA SER A 31 -6.52 -8.32 2.14
C SER A 31 -7.56 -7.78 3.13
N ARG A 32 -8.80 -7.51 2.68
CA ARG A 32 -9.91 -7.10 3.54
C ARG A 32 -10.44 -8.25 4.39
N THR A 33 -10.31 -9.49 3.91
CA THR A 33 -11.01 -10.65 4.51
C THR A 33 -10.13 -11.88 4.73
N VAL A 34 -8.89 -11.89 4.25
CA VAL A 34 -7.97 -13.00 4.44
C VAL A 34 -7.80 -13.33 5.94
N ASN A 35 -7.81 -14.62 6.27
CA ASN A 35 -7.67 -15.07 7.65
C ASN A 35 -6.20 -14.99 8.11
N ILE A 36 -5.82 -13.82 8.63
CA ILE A 36 -4.47 -13.57 9.14
C ILE A 36 -4.14 -14.44 10.35
N GLU A 37 -5.14 -14.75 11.20
CA GLU A 37 -4.94 -15.59 12.38
C GLU A 37 -4.50 -17.01 12.01
N GLU A 38 -5.10 -17.58 10.97
CA GLU A 38 -4.70 -18.88 10.44
C GLU A 38 -3.26 -18.86 9.93
N VAL A 39 -2.88 -17.82 9.18
CA VAL A 39 -1.51 -17.65 8.69
C VAL A 39 -0.52 -17.55 9.86
N MET A 40 -0.84 -16.75 10.87
CA MET A 40 0.00 -16.58 12.07
C MET A 40 0.15 -17.90 12.83
N SER A 41 -0.95 -18.62 13.04
CA SER A 41 -0.96 -19.91 13.71
C SER A 41 -0.11 -20.96 12.98
N SER A 42 -0.12 -20.93 11.65
CA SER A 42 0.69 -21.85 10.82
C SER A 42 2.21 -21.69 11.00
N VAL A 43 2.65 -20.56 11.55
CA VAL A 43 4.07 -20.25 11.83
C VAL A 43 4.35 -20.07 13.33
N GLY A 44 3.38 -20.36 14.19
CA GLY A 44 3.54 -20.37 15.64
C GLY A 44 3.69 -18.98 16.28
N ILE A 45 3.02 -17.96 15.71
CA ILE A 45 3.02 -16.60 16.29
C ILE A 45 1.60 -16.17 16.69
N ASP A 46 1.47 -15.45 17.78
CA ASP A 46 0.18 -14.99 18.33
C ASP A 46 -0.08 -13.51 18.02
N LYS A 47 0.98 -12.72 17.82
CA LYS A 47 0.90 -11.27 17.57
C LYS A 47 1.87 -10.83 16.50
N LEU A 48 1.42 -9.89 15.67
CA LEU A 48 2.26 -9.20 14.71
C LEU A 48 3.07 -8.10 15.40
N GLN A 49 4.34 -7.98 15.04
CA GLN A 49 5.24 -6.96 15.59
C GLN A 49 5.35 -5.73 14.69
N PHE A 50 5.05 -5.91 13.42
CA PHE A 50 5.06 -4.84 12.42
C PHE A 50 4.14 -5.20 11.25
N VAL A 51 3.43 -4.21 10.71
CA VAL A 51 2.63 -4.34 9.49
C VAL A 51 3.08 -3.28 8.49
N MET A 52 3.35 -3.67 7.25
CA MET A 52 3.66 -2.74 6.18
C MET A 52 2.64 -2.91 5.06
N MET A 53 2.06 -1.81 4.61
CA MET A 53 1.07 -1.78 3.54
C MET A 53 1.56 -0.91 2.39
N HIS A 54 1.36 -1.39 1.18
CA HIS A 54 1.60 -0.63 -0.04
C HIS A 54 0.41 -0.84 -0.99
N PRO A 55 -0.72 -0.15 -0.72
CA PRO A 55 -1.92 -0.31 -1.53
C PRO A 55 -1.72 0.26 -2.94
N PRO A 56 -2.59 -0.07 -3.91
CA PRO A 56 -2.64 0.64 -5.17
C PRO A 56 -2.90 2.14 -4.93
N TYR A 57 -2.40 2.98 -5.84
CA TYR A 57 -2.66 4.43 -5.76
C TYR A 57 -4.00 4.74 -6.44
N TRP A 58 -5.06 4.17 -5.87
CA TRP A 58 -6.41 4.15 -6.41
C TRP A 58 -6.39 3.61 -7.86
N ASP A 59 -6.95 4.30 -8.83
CA ASP A 59 -7.14 3.91 -10.23
C ASP A 59 -5.99 4.37 -11.17
N ILE A 60 -4.81 4.76 -10.64
CA ILE A 60 -3.66 5.17 -11.48
C ILE A 60 -3.19 3.99 -12.36
N ILE A 61 -3.17 2.79 -11.80
CA ILE A 61 -2.83 1.54 -12.48
C ILE A 61 -3.87 0.51 -12.10
N LYS A 62 -4.52 -0.07 -13.10
CA LYS A 62 -5.38 -1.24 -12.92
C LYS A 62 -4.49 -2.49 -12.85
N PHE A 63 -4.51 -3.16 -11.72
CA PHE A 63 -3.64 -4.33 -11.49
C PHE A 63 -4.28 -5.64 -11.93
N SER A 64 -5.62 -5.76 -11.88
CA SER A 64 -6.35 -6.94 -12.34
C SER A 64 -7.78 -6.59 -12.77
N ASP A 65 -8.48 -7.56 -13.35
CA ASP A 65 -9.93 -7.45 -13.66
C ASP A 65 -10.83 -7.94 -12.50
N ASN A 66 -10.23 -8.29 -11.35
CA ASN A 66 -10.97 -8.75 -10.20
C ASN A 66 -11.72 -7.58 -9.55
N GLU A 67 -13.03 -7.71 -9.36
CA GLU A 67 -13.88 -6.69 -8.71
C GLU A 67 -13.46 -6.37 -7.27
N LYS A 68 -12.70 -7.28 -6.63
CA LYS A 68 -12.14 -7.07 -5.28
C LYS A 68 -10.86 -6.25 -5.26
N ASP A 69 -10.27 -5.97 -6.41
CA ASP A 69 -9.07 -5.17 -6.52
C ASP A 69 -9.39 -3.69 -6.21
N LEU A 70 -8.69 -3.12 -5.25
CA LEU A 70 -8.88 -1.73 -4.83
C LEU A 70 -8.62 -0.74 -5.98
N SER A 71 -7.82 -1.12 -6.98
CA SER A 71 -7.57 -0.29 -8.16
C SER A 71 -8.77 -0.18 -9.10
N ASN A 72 -9.81 -0.99 -8.89
CA ASN A 72 -11.04 -0.99 -9.70
C ASN A 72 -12.20 -0.23 -9.03
N THR A 73 -11.98 0.39 -7.87
CA THR A 73 -13.02 1.21 -7.22
C THR A 73 -13.37 2.43 -8.06
N SER A 74 -14.66 2.73 -8.17
CA SER A 74 -15.16 3.78 -9.07
C SER A 74 -14.93 5.18 -8.50
N THR A 75 -14.95 5.31 -7.18
CA THR A 75 -14.80 6.58 -6.48
C THR A 75 -13.68 6.54 -5.44
N LEU A 76 -13.17 7.72 -5.08
CA LEU A 76 -12.19 7.86 -4.01
C LEU A 76 -12.75 7.37 -2.67
N ASP A 77 -14.01 7.64 -2.38
CA ASP A 77 -14.65 7.24 -1.13
C ASP A 77 -14.74 5.72 -1.03
N GLU A 78 -15.14 5.02 -2.10
CA GLU A 78 -15.13 3.55 -2.16
C GLU A 78 -13.72 2.98 -1.97
N PHE A 79 -12.71 3.62 -2.56
CA PHE A 79 -11.32 3.23 -2.36
C PHE A 79 -10.92 3.35 -0.89
N LEU A 80 -11.20 4.51 -0.26
CA LEU A 80 -10.84 4.78 1.13
C LEU A 80 -11.57 3.86 2.11
N GLU A 81 -12.86 3.58 1.87
CA GLU A 81 -13.62 2.61 2.65
C GLU A 81 -13.02 1.21 2.56
N SER A 82 -12.75 0.75 1.33
CA SER A 82 -12.12 -0.56 1.09
C SER A 82 -10.73 -0.64 1.72
N PHE A 83 -9.93 0.42 1.59
CA PHE A 83 -8.62 0.49 2.22
C PHE A 83 -8.72 0.50 3.74
N GLY A 84 -9.73 1.16 4.30
CA GLY A 84 -10.05 1.10 5.71
C GLY A 84 -10.26 -0.33 6.22
N GLN A 85 -11.00 -1.14 5.48
CA GLN A 85 -11.20 -2.57 5.80
C GLN A 85 -9.87 -3.36 5.74
N VAL A 86 -8.97 -3.04 4.81
CA VAL A 86 -7.62 -3.63 4.77
C VAL A 86 -6.85 -3.28 6.04
N ILE A 87 -6.89 -2.01 6.48
CA ILE A 87 -6.24 -1.58 7.72
C ILE A 87 -6.78 -2.37 8.91
N ASP A 88 -8.11 -2.44 9.04
CA ASP A 88 -8.77 -3.12 10.15
C ASP A 88 -8.36 -4.60 10.22
N ASN A 89 -8.42 -5.32 9.10
CA ASN A 89 -8.05 -6.73 9.06
C ASN A 89 -6.55 -6.93 9.30
N SER A 90 -5.69 -6.15 8.65
CA SER A 90 -4.23 -6.32 8.73
C SER A 90 -3.65 -5.95 10.09
N THR A 91 -4.27 -5.01 10.80
CA THR A 91 -3.77 -4.53 12.10
C THR A 91 -4.49 -5.13 13.31
N LYS A 92 -5.52 -5.95 13.09
CA LYS A 92 -6.28 -6.62 14.15
C LYS A 92 -5.37 -7.33 15.15
N HIS A 93 -4.39 -8.08 14.65
CA HIS A 93 -3.46 -8.86 15.45
C HIS A 93 -2.12 -8.15 15.74
N LEU A 94 -1.96 -6.89 15.29
CA LEU A 94 -0.79 -6.09 15.65
C LEU A 94 -0.77 -5.85 17.15
N GLU A 95 0.35 -6.16 17.81
CA GLU A 95 0.51 -5.97 19.24
C GLU A 95 0.42 -4.49 19.62
N LYS A 96 -0.15 -4.22 20.77
CA LYS A 96 -0.20 -2.86 21.34
C LYS A 96 1.21 -2.27 21.47
N ASN A 97 1.36 -0.99 21.21
CA ASN A 97 2.62 -0.25 21.17
C ASN A 97 3.58 -0.62 20.02
N ARG A 98 3.15 -1.48 19.10
CA ARG A 98 3.90 -1.79 17.87
C ARG A 98 3.50 -0.85 16.74
N TYR A 99 4.17 -1.01 15.62
CA TYR A 99 4.12 -0.05 14.53
C TYR A 99 3.52 -0.66 13.26
N CYS A 100 2.89 0.19 12.47
CA CYS A 100 2.59 -0.10 11.07
C CYS A 100 3.07 1.05 10.17
N ALA A 101 3.32 0.73 8.92
CA ALA A 101 3.70 1.70 7.90
C ALA A 101 2.81 1.58 6.67
N CYS A 102 2.53 2.71 6.04
CA CYS A 102 1.84 2.78 4.76
C CYS A 102 2.70 3.53 3.75
N VAL A 103 2.99 2.89 2.64
CA VAL A 103 3.70 3.49 1.50
C VAL A 103 2.67 3.89 0.47
N ILE A 104 2.60 5.17 0.11
CA ILE A 104 1.65 5.67 -0.87
C ILE A 104 2.07 7.05 -1.39
N GLY A 105 1.74 7.34 -2.65
CA GLY A 105 1.92 8.66 -3.26
C GLY A 105 0.60 9.38 -3.50
N ASP A 106 0.71 10.57 -4.07
CA ASP A 106 -0.45 11.36 -4.48
C ASP A 106 -0.80 11.12 -5.95
N LYS A 107 -2.02 11.50 -6.31
CA LYS A 107 -2.55 11.41 -7.67
C LYS A 107 -2.82 12.81 -8.22
N TYR A 108 -2.58 12.98 -9.52
CA TYR A 108 -3.03 14.16 -10.26
C TYR A 108 -4.07 13.73 -11.29
N ALA A 109 -5.25 14.32 -11.24
CA ALA A 109 -6.34 14.06 -12.17
C ALA A 109 -7.22 15.30 -12.31
N ASN A 110 -7.80 15.51 -13.51
CA ASN A 110 -8.73 16.61 -13.78
C ASN A 110 -8.18 17.98 -13.38
N SER A 111 -6.90 18.23 -13.69
CA SER A 111 -6.18 19.48 -13.36
C SER A 111 -6.10 19.78 -11.86
N GLN A 112 -6.21 18.77 -11.01
CA GLN A 112 -6.14 18.90 -9.55
C GLN A 112 -5.22 17.85 -8.92
N VAL A 113 -4.57 18.25 -7.83
CA VAL A 113 -3.86 17.33 -6.95
C VAL A 113 -4.87 16.66 -6.02
N ILE A 114 -4.88 15.34 -6.05
CA ILE A 114 -5.60 14.52 -5.07
C ILE A 114 -4.56 14.08 -4.04
N PRO A 115 -4.58 14.60 -2.81
CA PRO A 115 -3.60 14.27 -1.78
C PRO A 115 -3.91 12.90 -1.18
N LEU A 116 -3.84 11.87 -2.03
CA LEU A 116 -4.24 10.50 -1.73
C LEU A 116 -3.48 9.93 -0.52
N GLY A 117 -2.17 10.26 -0.43
CA GLY A 117 -1.35 9.85 0.69
C GLY A 117 -1.91 10.34 2.03
N PHE A 118 -2.35 11.59 2.10
CA PHE A 118 -2.91 12.17 3.31
C PHE A 118 -4.32 11.64 3.63
N TYR A 119 -5.13 11.34 2.61
CA TYR A 119 -6.41 10.67 2.84
C TYR A 119 -6.23 9.28 3.41
N CYS A 120 -5.28 8.50 2.88
CA CYS A 120 -4.93 7.20 3.44
C CYS A 120 -4.33 7.32 4.85
N MET A 121 -3.52 8.34 5.12
CA MET A 121 -3.01 8.63 6.47
C MET A 121 -4.17 8.83 7.46
N ASN A 122 -5.19 9.60 7.08
CA ASN A 122 -6.36 9.86 7.93
C ASN A 122 -7.12 8.58 8.25
N GLN A 123 -7.20 7.60 7.35
CA GLN A 123 -7.83 6.32 7.61
C GLN A 123 -7.21 5.58 8.82
N PHE A 124 -5.89 5.69 9.02
CA PHE A 124 -5.23 5.16 10.22
C PHE A 124 -5.55 5.98 11.47
N MET A 125 -5.52 7.31 11.36
CA MET A 125 -5.77 8.20 12.50
C MET A 125 -7.20 8.07 13.03
N GLU A 126 -8.19 7.96 12.15
CA GLU A 126 -9.60 7.72 12.49
C GLU A 126 -9.80 6.38 13.22
N ARG A 127 -8.94 5.40 12.96
CA ARG A 127 -8.90 4.11 13.66
C ARG A 127 -8.08 4.12 14.96
N GLY A 128 -7.65 5.31 15.40
CA GLY A 128 -6.97 5.52 16.67
C GLY A 128 -5.48 5.22 16.65
N PHE A 129 -4.86 5.12 15.50
CA PHE A 129 -3.41 5.05 15.41
C PHE A 129 -2.76 6.42 15.61
N LEU A 130 -1.61 6.43 16.26
CA LEU A 130 -0.83 7.65 16.46
C LEU A 130 0.21 7.79 15.35
N LEU A 131 0.12 8.84 14.54
CA LEU A 131 1.13 9.17 13.54
C LEU A 131 2.46 9.50 14.22
N LYS A 132 3.54 8.82 13.84
CA LYS A 132 4.88 8.97 14.43
C LYS A 132 5.88 9.64 13.49
N ALA A 133 5.75 9.39 12.18
CA ALA A 133 6.64 9.99 11.19
C ALA A 133 5.97 10.02 9.81
N ILE A 134 6.37 11.00 9.02
CA ILE A 134 6.15 11.10 7.59
C ILE A 134 7.53 11.12 6.94
N LEU A 135 7.88 10.04 6.24
CA LEU A 135 9.12 9.96 5.49
C LEU A 135 8.80 10.21 4.02
N VAL A 136 9.63 10.99 3.36
CA VAL A 136 9.50 11.25 1.92
C VAL A 136 10.58 10.48 1.18
N LYS A 137 10.15 9.54 0.36
CA LYS A 137 11.04 8.75 -0.50
C LYS A 137 11.04 9.33 -1.90
N ASN A 138 12.16 9.91 -2.30
CA ASN A 138 12.33 10.46 -3.65
C ASN A 138 12.68 9.37 -4.66
N PHE A 139 12.14 9.51 -5.86
CA PHE A 139 12.54 8.70 -7.02
C PHE A 139 13.60 9.45 -7.81
N GLY A 140 14.78 8.88 -8.00
CA GLY A 140 15.81 9.42 -8.88
C GLY A 140 15.37 9.33 -10.35
N GLU A 141 15.06 8.13 -10.80
CA GLU A 141 14.47 7.84 -12.12
C GLU A 141 13.40 6.76 -11.97
N THR A 142 12.22 6.96 -12.56
CA THR A 142 11.17 5.95 -12.60
C THR A 142 11.21 5.23 -13.93
N LYS A 143 11.35 3.89 -13.93
CA LYS A 143 11.31 3.06 -15.15
C LYS A 143 10.05 3.31 -15.99
N GLY A 144 8.91 3.53 -15.36
CA GLY A 144 7.62 3.81 -16.04
C GLY A 144 7.53 5.16 -16.74
N LYS A 145 8.45 6.11 -16.45
CA LYS A 145 8.52 7.42 -17.09
C LYS A 145 9.81 7.58 -17.93
N ALA A 146 10.62 6.55 -18.02
CA ALA A 146 11.77 6.52 -18.91
C ALA A 146 11.27 6.76 -20.35
N ASN A 147 11.88 7.67 -21.07
CA ASN A 147 11.50 8.10 -22.42
C ASN A 147 10.21 8.95 -22.56
N GLN A 148 9.48 9.26 -21.48
CA GLN A 148 8.29 10.13 -21.53
C GLN A 148 8.48 11.46 -20.79
N GLN A 149 9.67 11.78 -20.34
CA GLN A 149 9.95 12.98 -19.54
C GLN A 149 9.54 14.28 -20.25
N GLY A 150 9.74 14.36 -21.57
CA GLY A 150 9.33 15.51 -22.38
C GLY A 150 7.82 15.73 -22.39
N ILE A 151 7.04 14.65 -22.53
CA ILE A 151 5.57 14.69 -22.53
C ILE A 151 5.04 15.12 -21.16
N TRP A 152 5.60 14.57 -20.09
CA TRP A 152 5.20 14.92 -18.72
C TRP A 152 5.57 16.37 -18.38
N ARG A 153 6.75 16.84 -18.82
CA ARG A 153 7.16 18.24 -18.65
C ARG A 153 6.24 19.19 -19.40
N TYR A 154 5.90 18.87 -20.63
CA TYR A 154 4.94 19.66 -21.43
C TYR A 154 3.58 19.71 -20.73
N ARG A 155 3.04 18.56 -20.31
CA ARG A 155 1.77 18.48 -19.58
C ARG A 155 1.79 19.27 -18.27
N ALA A 156 2.90 19.24 -17.54
CA ALA A 156 3.05 19.98 -16.31
C ALA A 156 3.00 21.50 -16.54
N ILE A 157 3.67 21.97 -17.59
CA ILE A 157 3.68 23.40 -17.96
C ILE A 157 2.30 23.85 -18.46
N THR A 158 1.64 23.04 -19.28
CA THR A 158 0.33 23.41 -19.87
C THR A 158 -0.84 23.29 -18.92
N ASN A 159 -0.74 22.45 -17.87
CA ASN A 159 -1.81 22.22 -16.89
C ASN A 159 -1.46 22.73 -15.49
N ASP A 160 -0.39 23.52 -15.37
CA ASP A 160 0.00 24.23 -14.14
C ASP A 160 0.15 23.30 -12.91
N PHE A 161 0.92 22.20 -13.05
CA PHE A 161 1.20 21.30 -11.94
C PHE A 161 2.69 20.89 -11.85
N TYR A 162 3.10 20.44 -10.66
CA TYR A 162 4.43 19.86 -10.45
C TYR A 162 4.40 18.35 -10.61
N ILE A 163 5.41 17.79 -11.30
CA ILE A 163 5.56 16.35 -11.46
C ILE A 163 5.96 15.74 -10.12
N PHE A 164 5.13 14.82 -9.60
CA PHE A 164 5.48 14.08 -8.39
C PHE A 164 6.67 13.15 -8.65
N LYS A 165 7.71 13.31 -7.84
CA LYS A 165 8.92 12.47 -7.85
C LYS A 165 9.16 11.82 -6.49
N HIS A 166 8.13 11.66 -5.70
CA HIS A 166 8.21 11.10 -4.37
C HIS A 166 6.95 10.28 -4.04
N GLU A 167 7.09 9.48 -3.03
CA GLU A 167 6.02 8.83 -2.29
C GLU A 167 6.25 9.05 -0.79
N TYR A 168 5.23 8.87 -0.01
CA TYR A 168 5.31 8.95 1.45
C TYR A 168 5.42 7.56 2.06
N ILE A 169 6.09 7.49 3.21
CA ILE A 169 6.03 6.36 4.12
C ILE A 169 5.51 6.92 5.44
N PHE A 170 4.22 6.75 5.69
CA PHE A 170 3.61 7.12 6.96
C PHE A 170 3.85 6.02 7.98
N VAL A 171 4.37 6.39 9.14
CA VAL A 171 4.65 5.46 10.24
C VAL A 171 3.70 5.75 11.40
N PHE A 172 2.99 4.71 11.83
CA PHE A 172 1.99 4.80 12.88
C PHE A 172 2.33 3.86 14.03
N LYS A 173 1.85 4.22 15.23
CA LYS A 173 1.91 3.39 16.42
C LYS A 173 0.50 2.99 16.84
N LYS A 174 0.28 1.69 17.09
CA LYS A 174 -0.96 1.19 17.70
C LYS A 174 -0.94 1.49 19.19
N VAL A 175 -1.92 2.26 19.69
CA VAL A 175 -1.96 2.70 21.10
C VAL A 175 -3.09 2.05 21.91
N LYS A 176 -4.09 1.46 21.24
CA LYS A 176 -5.22 0.72 21.84
C LYS A 176 -5.23 -0.74 21.45
#